data_7ce87e771d490a77b93650faef945412
#
_entry.id   7ce87e771d490a77b93650faef945412
#
_cell.length_a   1.000
_cell.length_b   1.000
_cell.length_c   1.000
_cell.angle_alpha   90.00
_cell.angle_beta   90.00
_cell.angle_gamma   90.00
#
_symmetry.space_group_name_H-M   'P 1'
#
loop_
_entity.id
_entity.type
_entity.pdbx_description
1 polymer ?
#
loop_
_entity_poly.entity_id
_entity_poly.type
_entity_poly.pdbx_seq_one_letter_code
_entity_poly.pdbx_strand_id
1 'polypeptide(L)'
;MKPPARLQPLIEEGLIDGVARQLMSGKEAMVFVVRCGDESRCAKVYKEATHRSFRQAVDYTENRKVKNSRQARAMAKGTRFGKEAQEAAWQSAEVDALYRLAAAGVRVPRPYNFHDGVLLMELVADEHGAAAPRLNDVELTPEQARAHHATLITEVVRMLCAGVVHGDLSEFNILLGADGPVIIDLPQAVDAAGNNHAQRMLLRDVANLRGFFGRFAPELLATDYGHEIWALYQRGVLSPEAALTGRFEHRHRPADVQGVMREIDDARAEESARRLRLQTAG
;
A
#
# COMPACT_ATOMS: atom_id res chain seq x y z
N MET A 1 -3.73 15.83 -28.55
CA MET A 1 -4.19 16.25 -27.20
C MET A 1 -3.23 17.29 -26.67
N LYS A 2 -3.67 18.40 -26.07
CA LYS A 2 -2.75 19.36 -25.45
C LYS A 2 -2.16 18.71 -24.20
N PRO A 3 -0.82 18.62 -24.06
CA PRO A 3 -0.21 17.99 -22.90
C PRO A 3 -0.62 18.72 -21.61
N PRO A 4 -0.84 18.02 -20.49
CA PRO A 4 -0.98 18.66 -19.19
C PRO A 4 0.22 19.56 -18.89
N ALA A 5 -0.01 20.71 -18.25
CA ALA A 5 1.06 21.68 -17.98
C ALA A 5 2.25 21.08 -17.23
N ARG A 6 2.01 20.12 -16.31
CA ARG A 6 3.06 19.42 -15.56
C ARG A 6 3.89 18.42 -16.37
N LEU A 7 3.44 18.00 -17.56
CA LEU A 7 4.22 17.15 -18.46
C LEU A 7 5.09 17.97 -19.42
N GLN A 8 4.83 19.26 -19.55
CA GLN A 8 5.57 20.14 -20.45
C GLN A 8 7.07 20.20 -20.14
N PRO A 9 7.52 20.34 -18.87
CA PRO A 9 8.95 20.33 -18.54
C PRO A 9 9.64 19.02 -18.95
N LEU A 10 8.98 17.86 -18.81
CA LEU A 10 9.55 16.57 -19.20
C LEU A 10 9.75 16.46 -20.71
N ILE A 11 8.88 17.14 -21.50
CA ILE A 11 9.03 17.22 -22.97
C ILE A 11 10.21 18.15 -23.31
N GLU A 12 10.29 19.31 -22.67
CA GLU A 12 11.34 20.30 -22.90
C GLU A 12 12.74 19.77 -22.52
N GLU A 13 12.83 18.94 -21.49
CA GLU A 13 14.06 18.28 -21.06
C GLU A 13 14.38 16.99 -21.85
N GLY A 14 13.49 16.58 -22.77
CA GLY A 14 13.67 15.38 -23.59
C GLY A 14 13.52 14.06 -22.84
N LEU A 15 12.88 14.07 -21.67
CA LEU A 15 12.58 12.87 -20.90
C LEU A 15 11.42 12.06 -21.50
N ILE A 16 10.52 12.77 -22.18
CA ILE A 16 9.43 12.18 -22.96
C ILE A 16 9.30 12.97 -24.28
N ASP A 17 8.91 12.29 -25.38
CA ASP A 17 8.69 12.92 -26.69
C ASP A 17 7.29 13.52 -26.80
N GLY A 18 6.34 13.03 -26.01
CA GLY A 18 4.99 13.53 -26.02
C GLY A 18 3.99 12.62 -25.31
N VAL A 19 2.75 13.12 -25.22
CA VAL A 19 1.64 12.40 -24.57
C VAL A 19 0.81 11.70 -25.64
N ALA A 20 0.70 10.37 -25.53
CA ALA A 20 -0.11 9.55 -26.44
C ALA A 20 -1.60 9.61 -26.08
N ARG A 21 -1.94 9.26 -24.84
CA ARG A 21 -3.34 9.30 -24.34
C ARG A 21 -3.40 9.32 -22.82
N GLN A 22 -4.54 9.71 -22.29
CA GLN A 22 -4.85 9.55 -20.88
C GLN A 22 -5.42 8.14 -20.63
N LEU A 23 -4.94 7.46 -19.59
CA LEU A 23 -5.45 6.17 -19.15
C LEU A 23 -6.54 6.35 -18.09
N MET A 24 -6.28 7.20 -17.10
CA MET A 24 -7.16 7.35 -15.95
C MET A 24 -7.09 8.75 -15.38
N SER A 25 -8.20 9.21 -14.79
CA SER A 25 -8.26 10.40 -13.94
C SER A 25 -8.89 10.00 -12.60
N GLY A 26 -8.05 9.74 -11.61
CA GLY A 26 -8.47 9.43 -10.24
C GLY A 26 -8.61 10.69 -9.37
N LYS A 27 -8.92 10.49 -8.10
CA LYS A 27 -8.99 11.57 -7.10
C LYS A 27 -7.61 12.19 -6.81
N GLU A 28 -6.58 11.38 -6.80
CA GLU A 28 -5.24 11.74 -6.35
C GLU A 28 -4.26 12.04 -7.49
N ALA A 29 -4.44 11.40 -8.64
CA ALA A 29 -3.57 11.56 -9.78
C ALA A 29 -4.30 11.37 -11.11
N MET A 30 -3.68 11.84 -12.16
CA MET A 30 -4.01 11.51 -13.56
C MET A 30 -2.89 10.62 -14.11
N VAL A 31 -3.25 9.63 -14.91
CA VAL A 31 -2.32 8.67 -15.50
C VAL A 31 -2.36 8.78 -17.01
N PHE A 32 -1.18 8.90 -17.62
CA PHE A 32 -1.02 9.08 -19.06
C PHE A 32 -0.07 8.04 -19.65
N VAL A 33 -0.33 7.63 -20.88
CA VAL A 33 0.68 6.97 -21.73
C VAL A 33 1.49 8.06 -22.41
N VAL A 34 2.80 7.98 -22.28
CA VAL A 34 3.77 8.90 -22.89
C VAL A 34 4.75 8.12 -23.76
N ARG A 35 5.31 8.78 -24.76
CA ARG A 35 6.35 8.20 -25.64
C ARG A 35 7.73 8.61 -25.16
N CYS A 36 8.66 7.65 -25.18
CA CYS A 36 10.05 7.85 -24.81
C CYS A 36 10.91 7.07 -25.83
N GLY A 37 11.27 7.71 -26.95
CA GLY A 37 11.84 7.02 -28.10
C GLY A 37 10.83 6.04 -28.69
N ASP A 38 11.28 4.80 -28.85
CA ASP A 38 10.45 3.70 -29.39
C ASP A 38 9.56 3.04 -28.31
N GLU A 39 9.70 3.44 -27.05
CA GLU A 39 8.96 2.86 -25.92
C GLU A 39 7.76 3.71 -25.51
N SER A 40 6.71 3.03 -25.07
CA SER A 40 5.61 3.66 -24.33
C SER A 40 5.84 3.51 -22.83
N ARG A 41 5.68 4.60 -22.08
CA ARG A 41 5.79 4.62 -20.62
C ARG A 41 4.54 5.20 -19.99
N CYS A 42 4.43 5.05 -18.68
CA CYS A 42 3.34 5.59 -17.87
C CYS A 42 3.84 6.82 -17.12
N ALA A 43 3.08 7.93 -17.19
CA ALA A 43 3.31 9.12 -16.38
C ALA A 43 2.13 9.32 -15.41
N LYS A 44 2.39 9.15 -14.10
CA LYS A 44 1.45 9.43 -13.02
C LYS A 44 1.66 10.87 -12.56
N VAL A 45 0.70 11.75 -12.85
CA VAL A 45 0.72 13.17 -12.52
C VAL A 45 -0.13 13.39 -11.28
N TYR A 46 0.49 13.70 -10.15
CA TYR A 46 -0.21 13.93 -8.89
C TYR A 46 -0.97 15.26 -8.91
N LYS A 47 -2.19 15.27 -8.38
CA LYS A 47 -3.02 16.47 -8.23
C LYS A 47 -2.62 17.27 -6.99
N GLU A 48 -2.86 18.57 -7.00
CA GLU A 48 -2.59 19.42 -5.84
C GLU A 48 -3.54 19.17 -4.66
N ALA A 49 -3.08 19.44 -3.43
CA ALA A 49 -3.76 19.16 -2.17
C ALA A 49 -5.16 19.75 -2.01
N THR A 50 -5.53 20.77 -2.81
CA THR A 50 -6.81 21.46 -2.72
C THR A 50 -8.03 20.60 -3.07
N HIS A 51 -7.82 19.43 -3.71
CA HIS A 51 -8.89 18.55 -4.22
C HIS A 51 -9.02 17.22 -3.50
N ARG A 52 -8.32 17.00 -2.37
CA ARG A 52 -8.33 15.72 -1.66
C ARG A 52 -9.15 15.75 -0.37
N SER A 53 -9.95 14.70 -0.10
CA SER A 53 -10.63 14.48 1.17
C SER A 53 -9.86 13.49 2.04
N PHE A 54 -9.25 13.98 3.12
CA PHE A 54 -8.44 13.20 4.06
C PHE A 54 -9.31 12.51 5.14
N ARG A 55 -10.06 11.50 4.82
CA ARG A 55 -10.92 10.85 5.84
C ARG A 55 -10.33 9.61 6.54
N GLN A 56 -9.17 9.06 6.12
CA GLN A 56 -8.61 7.84 6.71
C GLN A 56 -7.10 7.92 7.01
N ALA A 57 -6.59 9.11 7.33
CA ALA A 57 -5.14 9.35 7.40
C ALA A 57 -4.43 8.82 8.68
N VAL A 58 -5.15 8.45 9.75
CA VAL A 58 -4.52 8.22 11.07
C VAL A 58 -3.67 6.94 11.10
N ASP A 59 -4.19 5.83 10.60
CA ASP A 59 -3.50 4.51 10.67
C ASP A 59 -2.27 4.43 9.75
N TYR A 60 -2.23 5.24 8.68
CA TYR A 60 -1.16 5.24 7.67
C TYR A 60 -0.08 6.29 7.91
N THR A 61 -0.32 7.25 8.81
CA THR A 61 0.64 8.33 9.12
C THR A 61 1.57 8.00 10.29
N GLU A 62 1.30 6.92 11.02
CA GLU A 62 2.13 6.51 12.15
C GLU A 62 3.58 6.24 11.69
N ASN A 63 4.54 6.88 12.38
CA ASN A 63 5.98 6.79 12.09
C ASN A 63 6.48 7.34 10.74
N ARG A 64 5.67 8.04 9.95
CA ARG A 64 6.21 8.82 8.82
C ARG A 64 7.03 9.99 9.39
N LYS A 65 8.37 9.89 9.29
CA LYS A 65 9.31 10.88 9.82
C LYS A 65 9.15 12.22 9.10
N VAL A 66 8.58 13.20 9.76
CA VAL A 66 8.64 14.60 9.33
C VAL A 66 9.95 15.18 9.84
N LYS A 67 10.89 15.47 8.92
CA LYS A 67 12.25 15.96 9.24
C LYS A 67 12.29 17.32 9.94
N ASN A 68 11.17 18.06 10.01
CA ASN A 68 11.11 19.41 10.54
C ASN A 68 9.93 19.61 11.51
N SER A 69 10.23 19.97 12.75
CA SER A 69 9.23 20.22 13.81
C SER A 69 8.22 21.34 13.48
N ARG A 70 8.59 22.29 12.60
CA ARG A 70 7.68 23.35 12.10
C ARG A 70 6.65 22.78 11.13
N GLN A 71 7.08 21.88 10.23
CA GLN A 71 6.18 21.17 9.31
C GLN A 71 5.23 20.24 10.07
N ALA A 72 5.71 19.48 11.05
CA ALA A 72 4.88 18.61 11.89
C ALA A 72 3.77 19.39 12.60
N ARG A 73 4.08 20.56 13.17
CA ARG A 73 3.09 21.45 13.82
C ARG A 73 2.09 22.04 12.83
N ALA A 74 2.53 22.41 11.61
CA ALA A 74 1.66 22.95 10.57
C ALA A 74 0.71 21.87 10.01
N MET A 75 1.20 20.64 9.86
CA MET A 75 0.40 19.48 9.48
C MET A 75 -0.69 19.18 10.53
N ALA A 76 -0.31 19.15 11.81
CA ALA A 76 -1.24 18.91 12.91
C ALA A 76 -2.34 19.99 13.01
N LYS A 77 -2.04 21.24 12.65
CA LYS A 77 -3.00 22.35 12.61
C LYS A 77 -3.86 22.42 11.35
N GLY A 78 -3.62 21.57 10.34
CA GLY A 78 -4.37 21.54 9.07
C GLY A 78 -4.28 22.85 8.27
N THR A 79 -3.23 23.65 8.45
CA THR A 79 -3.00 24.88 7.67
C THR A 79 -2.76 24.55 6.20
N ARG A 80 -2.92 25.52 5.28
CA ARG A 80 -2.63 25.34 3.85
C ARG A 80 -1.21 24.80 3.65
N PHE A 81 -0.22 25.42 4.28
CA PHE A 81 1.18 24.94 4.28
C PHE A 81 1.32 23.53 4.88
N GLY A 82 0.57 23.22 5.95
CA GLY A 82 0.57 21.88 6.55
C GLY A 82 0.00 20.81 5.61
N LYS A 83 -1.05 21.13 4.86
CA LYS A 83 -1.64 20.24 3.84
C LYS A 83 -0.70 19.99 2.67
N GLU A 84 -0.05 21.05 2.14
CA GLU A 84 0.94 20.94 1.08
C GLU A 84 2.15 20.11 1.52
N ALA A 85 2.65 20.33 2.74
CA ALA A 85 3.76 19.55 3.30
C ALA A 85 3.38 18.06 3.53
N GLN A 86 2.15 17.80 3.96
CA GLN A 86 1.63 16.43 4.13
C GLN A 86 1.52 15.71 2.79
N GLU A 87 1.09 16.41 1.74
CA GLU A 87 0.97 15.84 0.41
C GLU A 87 2.34 15.53 -0.21
N ALA A 88 3.30 16.45 -0.10
CA ALA A 88 4.67 16.21 -0.54
C ALA A 88 5.30 15.00 0.17
N ALA A 89 5.05 14.84 1.48
CA ALA A 89 5.49 13.67 2.24
C ALA A 89 4.80 12.37 1.79
N TRP A 90 3.55 12.45 1.38
CA TRP A 90 2.80 11.30 0.86
C TRP A 90 3.29 10.85 -0.51
N GLN A 91 3.46 11.79 -1.43
CA GLN A 91 4.01 11.52 -2.76
C GLN A 91 5.42 10.92 -2.66
N SER A 92 6.27 11.49 -1.79
CA SER A 92 7.61 10.96 -1.53
C SER A 92 7.55 9.54 -0.97
N ALA A 93 6.65 9.25 -0.02
CA ALA A 93 6.54 7.91 0.58
C ALA A 93 6.06 6.85 -0.41
N GLU A 94 5.11 7.17 -1.29
CA GLU A 94 4.67 6.27 -2.37
C GLU A 94 5.80 5.99 -3.36
N VAL A 95 6.50 7.05 -3.79
CA VAL A 95 7.63 6.95 -4.72
C VAL A 95 8.78 6.16 -4.08
N ASP A 96 9.15 6.46 -2.83
CA ASP A 96 10.19 5.74 -2.09
C ASP A 96 9.84 4.24 -1.93
N ALA A 97 8.57 3.93 -1.63
CA ALA A 97 8.09 2.55 -1.55
C ALA A 97 8.23 1.83 -2.91
N LEU A 98 7.83 2.49 -4.01
CA LEU A 98 7.94 1.92 -5.35
C LEU A 98 9.38 1.61 -5.73
N TYR A 99 10.32 2.55 -5.52
CA TYR A 99 11.75 2.30 -5.79
C TYR A 99 12.32 1.18 -4.91
N ARG A 100 11.96 1.15 -3.61
CA ARG A 100 12.38 0.11 -2.67
C ARG A 100 11.90 -1.26 -3.10
N LEU A 101 10.63 -1.39 -3.49
CA LEU A 101 10.04 -2.65 -3.94
C LEU A 101 10.62 -3.12 -5.27
N ALA A 102 10.77 -2.21 -6.24
CA ALA A 102 11.41 -2.54 -7.52
C ALA A 102 12.86 -3.03 -7.31
N ALA A 103 13.63 -2.38 -6.42
CA ALA A 103 15.00 -2.80 -6.09
C ALA A 103 15.05 -4.15 -5.35
N ALA A 104 13.99 -4.51 -4.62
CA ALA A 104 13.85 -5.81 -3.95
C ALA A 104 13.32 -6.92 -4.88
N GLY A 105 13.10 -6.65 -6.16
CA GLY A 105 12.61 -7.61 -7.14
C GLY A 105 11.12 -7.94 -7.01
N VAL A 106 10.33 -7.10 -6.30
CA VAL A 106 8.87 -7.20 -6.27
C VAL A 106 8.32 -6.75 -7.62
N ARG A 107 7.34 -7.48 -8.13
CA ARG A 107 6.71 -7.12 -9.41
C ARG A 107 5.76 -5.93 -9.25
N VAL A 108 6.33 -4.76 -9.32
CA VAL A 108 5.68 -3.44 -9.39
C VAL A 108 6.10 -2.75 -10.69
N PRO A 109 5.38 -1.72 -11.19
CA PRO A 109 5.84 -0.94 -12.34
C PRO A 109 7.25 -0.38 -12.09
N ARG A 110 8.20 -0.64 -12.99
CA ARG A 110 9.58 -0.15 -12.86
C ARG A 110 9.58 1.38 -12.85
N PRO A 111 10.05 2.06 -11.80
CA PRO A 111 10.18 3.50 -11.80
C PRO A 111 11.40 3.94 -12.62
N TYR A 112 11.26 5.04 -13.37
CA TYR A 112 12.35 5.62 -14.15
C TYR A 112 12.78 6.97 -13.60
N ASN A 113 11.82 7.87 -13.32
CA ASN A 113 12.09 9.21 -12.82
C ASN A 113 10.91 9.75 -12.01
N PHE A 114 11.21 10.59 -11.02
CA PHE A 114 10.22 11.38 -10.30
C PHE A 114 10.68 12.83 -10.28
N HIS A 115 9.91 13.71 -10.92
CA HIS A 115 10.22 15.14 -11.01
C HIS A 115 8.92 15.96 -10.93
N ASP A 116 8.92 17.00 -10.09
CA ASP A 116 7.83 17.98 -9.92
C ASP A 116 6.41 17.37 -9.84
N GLY A 117 6.26 16.32 -9.01
CA GLY A 117 4.98 15.63 -8.84
C GLY A 117 4.54 14.80 -10.05
N VAL A 118 5.48 14.42 -10.91
CA VAL A 118 5.28 13.47 -12.00
C VAL A 118 6.18 12.26 -11.80
N LEU A 119 5.58 11.08 -11.67
CA LEU A 119 6.27 9.80 -11.64
C LEU A 119 6.23 9.18 -13.03
N LEU A 120 7.41 9.03 -13.65
CA LEU A 120 7.60 8.30 -14.89
C LEU A 120 7.96 6.84 -14.56
N MET A 121 7.19 5.90 -15.05
CA MET A 121 7.34 4.48 -14.74
C MET A 121 6.97 3.60 -15.94
N GLU A 122 7.19 2.30 -15.82
CA GLU A 122 6.79 1.29 -16.79
C GLU A 122 5.29 1.40 -17.11
N LEU A 123 4.97 1.34 -18.40
CA LEU A 123 3.62 1.02 -18.83
C LEU A 123 3.47 -0.50 -18.77
N VAL A 124 2.75 -0.99 -17.76
CA VAL A 124 2.41 -2.41 -17.73
C VAL A 124 1.50 -2.71 -18.90
N ALA A 125 1.94 -3.60 -19.77
CA ALA A 125 1.22 -3.97 -20.99
C ALA A 125 0.75 -5.43 -20.93
N ASP A 126 -0.35 -5.73 -21.61
CA ASP A 126 -0.81 -7.08 -21.88
C ASP A 126 -0.01 -7.73 -23.01
N GLU A 127 -0.35 -8.96 -23.37
CA GLU A 127 0.28 -9.73 -24.45
C GLU A 127 0.17 -9.09 -25.84
N HIS A 128 -0.74 -8.12 -26.02
CA HIS A 128 -0.95 -7.38 -27.26
C HIS A 128 -0.25 -6.01 -27.25
N GLY A 129 0.48 -5.68 -26.16
CA GLY A 129 1.13 -4.38 -25.99
C GLY A 129 0.19 -3.23 -25.63
N ALA A 130 -1.08 -3.53 -25.34
CA ALA A 130 -2.02 -2.55 -24.80
C ALA A 130 -1.83 -2.40 -23.26
N ALA A 131 -2.30 -1.28 -22.69
CA ALA A 131 -2.26 -1.12 -21.25
C ALA A 131 -3.00 -2.25 -20.56
N ALA A 132 -2.32 -2.95 -19.64
CA ALA A 132 -2.84 -4.11 -18.95
C ALA A 132 -4.13 -3.80 -18.17
N PRO A 133 -5.14 -4.68 -18.20
CA PRO A 133 -6.35 -4.54 -17.42
C PRO A 133 -6.08 -4.68 -15.93
N ARG A 134 -7.00 -4.20 -15.10
CA ARG A 134 -7.00 -4.54 -13.68
C ARG A 134 -7.47 -5.97 -13.49
N LEU A 135 -6.95 -6.61 -12.45
CA LEU A 135 -7.33 -7.98 -12.12
C LEU A 135 -8.85 -8.12 -11.89
N ASN A 136 -9.50 -7.09 -11.35
CA ASN A 136 -10.97 -7.07 -11.18
C ASN A 136 -11.75 -7.12 -12.50
N ASP A 137 -11.15 -6.70 -13.61
CA ASP A 137 -11.79 -6.60 -14.93
C ASP A 137 -11.56 -7.85 -15.79
N VAL A 138 -10.94 -8.90 -15.21
CA VAL A 138 -10.57 -10.13 -15.92
C VAL A 138 -11.28 -11.34 -15.33
N GLU A 139 -11.86 -12.16 -16.20
CA GLU A 139 -12.35 -13.50 -15.85
C GLU A 139 -11.19 -14.50 -15.88
N LEU A 140 -11.11 -15.36 -14.86
CA LEU A 140 -10.02 -16.32 -14.70
C LEU A 140 -10.52 -17.76 -14.73
N THR A 141 -9.72 -18.66 -15.31
CA THR A 141 -9.93 -20.09 -15.04
C THR A 141 -9.46 -20.43 -13.62
N PRO A 142 -9.91 -21.55 -13.03
CA PRO A 142 -9.43 -22.00 -11.72
C PRO A 142 -7.88 -22.18 -11.68
N GLU A 143 -7.27 -22.62 -12.79
CA GLU A 143 -5.83 -22.81 -12.93
C GLU A 143 -5.10 -21.47 -12.89
N GLN A 144 -5.58 -20.49 -13.66
CA GLN A 144 -5.04 -19.13 -13.67
C GLN A 144 -5.18 -18.47 -12.29
N ALA A 145 -6.33 -18.65 -11.65
CA ALA A 145 -6.59 -18.11 -10.32
C ALA A 145 -5.58 -18.66 -9.29
N ARG A 146 -5.32 -19.98 -9.29
CA ARG A 146 -4.30 -20.61 -8.44
C ARG A 146 -2.90 -20.07 -8.72
N ALA A 147 -2.52 -19.99 -9.99
CA ALA A 147 -1.20 -19.51 -10.40
C ALA A 147 -0.97 -18.06 -9.98
N HIS A 148 -1.91 -17.16 -10.29
CA HIS A 148 -1.80 -15.75 -9.94
C HIS A 148 -1.85 -15.51 -8.42
N HIS A 149 -2.69 -16.25 -7.70
CA HIS A 149 -2.71 -16.20 -6.25
C HIS A 149 -1.34 -16.59 -5.67
N ALA A 150 -0.75 -17.71 -6.10
CA ALA A 150 0.55 -18.15 -5.63
C ALA A 150 1.66 -17.12 -5.93
N THR A 151 1.66 -16.53 -7.14
CA THR A 151 2.57 -15.45 -7.50
C THR A 151 2.41 -14.25 -6.56
N LEU A 152 1.19 -13.78 -6.33
CA LEU A 152 0.94 -12.63 -5.47
C LEU A 152 1.30 -12.89 -4.00
N ILE A 153 1.09 -14.10 -3.49
CA ILE A 153 1.55 -14.47 -2.14
C ILE A 153 3.09 -14.38 -2.06
N THR A 154 3.80 -14.82 -3.10
CA THR A 154 5.27 -14.67 -3.18
C THR A 154 5.67 -13.19 -3.21
N GLU A 155 4.96 -12.36 -3.96
CA GLU A 155 5.23 -10.90 -3.98
C GLU A 155 4.96 -10.25 -2.61
N VAL A 156 3.91 -10.65 -1.89
CA VAL A 156 3.63 -10.19 -0.51
C VAL A 156 4.78 -10.56 0.43
N VAL A 157 5.33 -11.78 0.32
CA VAL A 157 6.53 -12.18 1.09
C VAL A 157 7.72 -11.28 0.78
N ARG A 158 8.01 -11.03 -0.50
CA ARG A 158 9.10 -10.15 -0.94
C ARG A 158 8.91 -8.72 -0.43
N MET A 159 7.69 -8.20 -0.50
CA MET A 159 7.35 -6.87 0.05
C MET A 159 7.65 -6.79 1.55
N LEU A 160 7.23 -7.80 2.32
CA LEU A 160 7.45 -7.83 3.76
C LEU A 160 8.95 -8.01 4.11
N CYS A 161 9.70 -8.82 3.34
CA CYS A 161 11.16 -8.92 3.45
C CYS A 161 11.85 -7.58 3.13
N ALA A 162 11.31 -6.80 2.18
CA ALA A 162 11.74 -5.43 1.92
C ALA A 162 11.27 -4.44 3.00
N GLY A 163 10.54 -4.89 4.04
CA GLY A 163 10.03 -4.07 5.14
C GLY A 163 8.86 -3.18 4.75
N VAL A 164 8.06 -3.58 3.76
CA VAL A 164 6.91 -2.82 3.26
C VAL A 164 5.64 -3.66 3.33
N VAL A 165 4.55 -3.10 3.85
CA VAL A 165 3.19 -3.63 3.74
C VAL A 165 2.39 -2.69 2.86
N HIS A 166 1.62 -3.22 1.90
CA HIS A 166 0.85 -2.41 0.94
C HIS A 166 -0.22 -1.57 1.65
N GLY A 167 -0.98 -2.18 2.54
CA GLY A 167 -2.00 -1.54 3.34
C GLY A 167 -3.35 -1.31 2.62
N ASP A 168 -3.44 -1.65 1.33
CA ASP A 168 -4.69 -1.60 0.54
C ASP A 168 -4.63 -2.53 -0.68
N LEU A 169 -3.96 -3.68 -0.53
CA LEU A 169 -3.84 -4.65 -1.63
C LEU A 169 -5.20 -5.33 -1.88
N SER A 170 -5.64 -5.24 -3.13
CA SER A 170 -6.88 -5.85 -3.60
C SER A 170 -6.83 -6.03 -5.12
N GLU A 171 -7.82 -6.69 -5.70
CA GLU A 171 -7.97 -6.87 -7.15
C GLU A 171 -8.01 -5.56 -7.95
N PHE A 172 -8.30 -4.44 -7.30
CA PHE A 172 -8.32 -3.11 -7.93
C PHE A 172 -6.92 -2.49 -8.05
N ASN A 173 -5.96 -2.95 -7.22
CA ASN A 173 -4.60 -2.46 -7.15
C ASN A 173 -3.59 -3.48 -7.71
N ILE A 174 -4.06 -4.31 -8.65
CA ILE A 174 -3.26 -5.28 -9.40
C ILE A 174 -3.62 -5.16 -10.88
N LEU A 175 -2.60 -5.07 -11.74
CA LEU A 175 -2.74 -5.18 -13.19
C LEU A 175 -2.34 -6.59 -13.62
N LEU A 176 -3.01 -7.14 -14.64
CA LEU A 176 -2.64 -8.40 -15.24
C LEU A 176 -1.85 -8.12 -16.54
N GLY A 177 -0.53 -8.04 -16.41
CA GLY A 177 0.39 -7.88 -17.55
C GLY A 177 0.67 -9.19 -18.27
N ALA A 178 1.42 -9.10 -19.39
CA ALA A 178 1.79 -10.27 -20.21
C ALA A 178 2.53 -11.34 -19.39
N ASP A 179 3.38 -10.92 -18.43
CA ASP A 179 4.18 -11.82 -17.59
C ASP A 179 3.49 -12.15 -16.24
N GLY A 180 2.23 -11.79 -16.07
CA GLY A 180 1.47 -12.06 -14.85
C GLY A 180 1.08 -10.81 -14.04
N PRO A 181 0.67 -10.97 -12.77
CA PRO A 181 0.15 -9.90 -11.95
C PRO A 181 1.24 -8.90 -11.53
N VAL A 182 0.90 -7.61 -11.55
CA VAL A 182 1.76 -6.47 -11.20
C VAL A 182 1.05 -5.63 -10.16
N ILE A 183 1.67 -5.44 -8.99
CA ILE A 183 1.11 -4.65 -7.88
C ILE A 183 1.30 -3.16 -8.17
N ILE A 184 0.24 -2.38 -8.01
CA ILE A 184 0.24 -0.92 -8.24
C ILE A 184 -0.39 -0.19 -7.04
N ASP A 185 -0.23 1.14 -7.03
CA ASP A 185 -0.93 2.07 -6.12
C ASP A 185 -0.52 1.93 -4.65
N LEU A 186 0.66 2.46 -4.30
CA LEU A 186 1.34 2.35 -3.01
C LEU A 186 1.13 3.55 -2.03
N PRO A 187 0.13 4.46 -2.18
CA PRO A 187 0.05 5.63 -1.30
C PRO A 187 -0.23 5.27 0.16
N GLN A 188 -0.76 4.07 0.41
CA GLN A 188 -1.07 3.55 1.74
C GLN A 188 0.01 2.60 2.28
N ALA A 189 1.10 2.39 1.52
CA ALA A 189 2.19 1.54 1.96
C ALA A 189 2.84 2.07 3.25
N VAL A 190 3.12 1.14 4.17
CA VAL A 190 3.71 1.44 5.48
C VAL A 190 4.97 0.63 5.72
N ASP A 191 5.84 1.14 6.60
CA ASP A 191 7.00 0.38 7.09
C ASP A 191 6.52 -0.71 8.05
N ALA A 192 6.91 -1.96 7.75
CA ALA A 192 6.42 -3.13 8.48
C ALA A 192 6.88 -3.17 9.95
N ALA A 193 8.07 -2.64 10.25
CA ALA A 193 8.62 -2.63 11.60
C ALA A 193 8.19 -1.37 12.38
N GLY A 194 7.95 -0.27 11.65
CA GLY A 194 7.68 1.04 12.24
C GLY A 194 6.20 1.35 12.46
N ASN A 195 5.27 0.56 11.93
CA ASN A 195 3.84 0.80 12.05
C ASN A 195 3.15 -0.27 12.90
N ASN A 196 2.51 0.13 14.00
CA ASN A 196 1.82 -0.79 14.92
C ASN A 196 0.63 -1.52 14.29
N HIS A 197 0.11 -1.03 13.17
CA HIS A 197 -1.01 -1.61 12.44
C HIS A 197 -0.58 -2.48 11.24
N ALA A 198 0.73 -2.61 10.97
CA ALA A 198 1.26 -3.34 9.83
C ALA A 198 0.75 -4.78 9.75
N GLN A 199 0.71 -5.50 10.89
CA GLN A 199 0.13 -6.85 10.95
C GLN A 199 -1.30 -6.89 10.45
N ARG A 200 -2.17 -6.03 11.01
CA ARG A 200 -3.59 -5.97 10.63
C ARG A 200 -3.76 -5.66 9.15
N MET A 201 -2.93 -4.75 8.62
CA MET A 201 -2.94 -4.38 7.21
C MET A 201 -2.54 -5.55 6.32
N LEU A 202 -1.42 -6.24 6.63
CA LEU A 202 -0.98 -7.43 5.90
C LEU A 202 -2.05 -8.52 5.88
N LEU A 203 -2.64 -8.83 7.05
CA LEU A 203 -3.68 -9.85 7.15
C LEU A 203 -4.90 -9.50 6.29
N ARG A 204 -5.30 -8.22 6.26
CA ARG A 204 -6.39 -7.74 5.39
C ARG A 204 -6.02 -7.86 3.92
N ASP A 205 -4.82 -7.44 3.53
CA ASP A 205 -4.32 -7.50 2.16
C ASP A 205 -4.35 -8.95 1.64
N VAL A 206 -3.82 -9.90 2.41
CA VAL A 206 -3.84 -11.33 2.05
C VAL A 206 -5.27 -11.90 2.05
N ALA A 207 -6.13 -11.48 2.99
CA ALA A 207 -7.53 -11.90 3.01
C ALA A 207 -8.32 -11.40 1.78
N ASN A 208 -8.03 -10.18 1.29
CA ASN A 208 -8.62 -9.65 0.05
C ASN A 208 -8.24 -10.54 -1.16
N LEU A 209 -6.95 -10.89 -1.30
CA LEU A 209 -6.49 -11.79 -2.36
C LEU A 209 -7.18 -13.15 -2.26
N ARG A 210 -7.20 -13.77 -1.07
CA ARG A 210 -7.89 -15.03 -0.82
C ARG A 210 -9.36 -14.97 -1.20
N GLY A 211 -10.06 -13.90 -0.82
CA GLY A 211 -11.48 -13.71 -1.12
C GLY A 211 -11.74 -13.55 -2.61
N PHE A 212 -10.91 -12.77 -3.31
CA PHE A 212 -11.03 -12.59 -4.75
C PHE A 212 -10.81 -13.89 -5.52
N PHE A 213 -9.66 -14.54 -5.33
CA PHE A 213 -9.30 -15.76 -6.05
C PHE A 213 -10.16 -16.96 -5.66
N GLY A 214 -10.67 -17.00 -4.43
CA GLY A 214 -11.59 -18.03 -3.95
C GLY A 214 -12.93 -18.09 -4.70
N ARG A 215 -13.29 -17.05 -5.44
CA ARG A 215 -14.46 -17.08 -6.34
C ARG A 215 -14.24 -18.00 -7.54
N PHE A 216 -12.99 -18.16 -7.99
CA PHE A 216 -12.60 -18.97 -9.13
C PHE A 216 -12.04 -20.35 -8.71
N ALA A 217 -11.37 -20.41 -7.56
CA ALA A 217 -10.74 -21.60 -6.97
C ALA A 217 -11.10 -21.70 -5.48
N PRO A 218 -12.28 -22.30 -5.14
CA PRO A 218 -12.84 -22.28 -3.77
C PRO A 218 -11.93 -22.87 -2.69
N GLU A 219 -11.03 -23.79 -3.04
CA GLU A 219 -10.05 -24.37 -2.12
C GLU A 219 -9.09 -23.34 -1.52
N LEU A 220 -8.87 -22.21 -2.20
CA LEU A 220 -8.05 -21.11 -1.70
C LEU A 220 -8.65 -20.45 -0.45
N LEU A 221 -9.97 -20.51 -0.28
CA LEU A 221 -10.64 -19.95 0.91
C LEU A 221 -10.22 -20.64 2.21
N ALA A 222 -9.72 -21.87 2.14
CA ALA A 222 -9.23 -22.61 3.29
C ALA A 222 -7.78 -22.26 3.68
N THR A 223 -7.10 -21.40 2.93
CA THR A 223 -5.70 -21.01 3.20
C THR A 223 -5.61 -19.86 4.21
N ASP A 224 -4.51 -19.83 4.96
CA ASP A 224 -4.20 -18.77 5.94
C ASP A 224 -2.74 -18.29 5.82
N TYR A 225 -2.36 -17.90 4.62
CA TYR A 225 -1.03 -17.35 4.34
C TYR A 225 -0.70 -16.09 5.14
N GLY A 226 -1.69 -15.26 5.45
CA GLY A 226 -1.46 -14.01 6.16
C GLY A 226 -0.83 -14.22 7.54
N HIS A 227 -1.42 -15.11 8.35
CA HIS A 227 -0.88 -15.43 9.67
C HIS A 227 0.43 -16.20 9.59
N GLU A 228 0.57 -17.13 8.62
CA GLU A 228 1.82 -17.89 8.42
C GLU A 228 2.98 -16.94 8.09
N ILE A 229 2.81 -16.04 7.11
CA ILE A 229 3.81 -15.04 6.70
C ILE A 229 4.19 -14.13 7.88
N TRP A 230 3.20 -13.58 8.58
CA TRP A 230 3.47 -12.70 9.71
C TRP A 230 4.20 -13.39 10.85
N ALA A 231 3.84 -14.64 11.17
CA ALA A 231 4.52 -15.43 12.19
C ALA A 231 5.98 -15.72 11.83
N LEU A 232 6.28 -15.99 10.55
CA LEU A 232 7.66 -16.15 10.07
C LEU A 232 8.44 -14.84 10.18
N TYR A 233 7.82 -13.71 9.82
CA TYR A 233 8.41 -12.38 9.93
C TYR A 233 8.74 -12.03 11.39
N GLN A 234 7.79 -12.21 12.32
CA GLN A 234 8.01 -11.94 13.75
C GLN A 234 9.14 -12.77 14.36
N ARG A 235 9.36 -13.98 13.86
CA ARG A 235 10.48 -14.83 14.28
C ARG A 235 11.81 -14.49 13.61
N GLY A 236 11.82 -13.54 12.65
CA GLY A 236 13.02 -13.17 11.89
C GLY A 236 13.53 -14.27 10.93
N VAL A 237 12.67 -15.20 10.52
CA VAL A 237 13.03 -16.33 9.63
C VAL A 237 12.34 -16.28 8.28
N LEU A 238 11.57 -15.20 8.00
CA LEU A 238 10.98 -15.01 6.69
C LEU A 238 12.06 -14.67 5.67
N SER A 239 12.09 -15.39 4.55
CA SER A 239 12.95 -15.09 3.40
C SER A 239 12.10 -14.99 2.12
N PRO A 240 12.58 -14.35 1.05
CA PRO A 240 11.86 -14.29 -0.23
C PRO A 240 11.55 -15.66 -0.85
N GLU A 241 12.33 -16.69 -0.48
CA GLU A 241 12.20 -18.08 -0.94
C GLU A 241 11.47 -18.97 0.07
N ALA A 242 10.85 -18.38 1.11
CA ALA A 242 10.18 -19.15 2.16
C ALA A 242 9.08 -20.05 1.56
N ALA A 243 9.19 -21.35 1.83
CA ALA A 243 8.16 -22.32 1.46
C ALA A 243 6.96 -22.15 2.41
N LEU A 244 5.84 -21.68 1.85
CA LEU A 244 4.60 -21.50 2.59
C LEU A 244 3.66 -22.68 2.38
N THR A 245 2.92 -23.02 3.42
CA THR A 245 1.96 -24.14 3.42
C THR A 245 0.52 -23.69 3.22
N GLY A 246 0.24 -22.39 3.44
CA GLY A 246 -1.11 -21.85 3.51
C GLY A 246 -1.89 -22.33 4.74
N ARG A 247 -1.22 -22.87 5.72
CA ARG A 247 -1.82 -23.40 6.97
C ARG A 247 -1.24 -22.66 8.16
N PHE A 248 -2.11 -22.23 9.06
CA PHE A 248 -1.69 -21.63 10.32
C PHE A 248 -2.56 -22.16 11.47
N GLU A 249 -1.92 -22.69 12.50
CA GLU A 249 -2.59 -23.13 13.71
C GLU A 249 -2.75 -21.94 14.65
N HIS A 250 -3.97 -21.44 14.76
CA HIS A 250 -4.32 -20.46 15.78
C HIS A 250 -4.22 -21.10 17.15
N ARG A 251 -3.13 -20.88 17.87
CA ARG A 251 -3.08 -21.24 19.28
C ARG A 251 -4.11 -20.39 20.00
N HIS A 252 -5.27 -20.97 20.31
CA HIS A 252 -6.22 -20.38 21.24
C HIS A 252 -5.52 -20.30 22.59
N ARG A 253 -4.84 -19.20 22.90
CA ARG A 253 -4.69 -18.80 24.31
C ARG A 253 -6.11 -18.45 24.74
N PRO A 254 -6.69 -19.16 25.72
CA PRO A 254 -7.93 -18.68 26.33
C PRO A 254 -7.65 -17.24 26.76
N ALA A 255 -8.52 -16.33 26.36
CA ALA A 255 -8.39 -14.94 26.78
C ALA A 255 -8.32 -14.95 28.30
N ASP A 256 -7.29 -14.30 28.87
CA ASP A 256 -7.20 -14.12 30.33
C ASP A 256 -8.27 -13.10 30.76
N VAL A 257 -9.52 -13.57 30.70
CA VAL A 257 -10.70 -12.79 31.09
C VAL A 257 -10.57 -12.35 32.56
N GLN A 258 -9.92 -13.17 33.40
CA GLN A 258 -9.70 -12.83 34.80
C GLN A 258 -8.65 -11.72 34.97
N GLY A 259 -7.58 -11.70 34.16
CA GLY A 259 -6.61 -10.61 34.15
C GLY A 259 -7.23 -9.30 33.72
N VAL A 260 -7.96 -9.31 32.62
CA VAL A 260 -8.67 -8.10 32.12
C VAL A 260 -9.73 -7.60 33.11
N MET A 261 -10.49 -8.50 33.75
CA MET A 261 -11.46 -8.11 34.78
C MET A 261 -10.78 -7.49 36.01
N ARG A 262 -9.62 -8.00 36.45
CA ARG A 262 -8.84 -7.38 37.54
C ARG A 262 -8.36 -5.97 37.17
N GLU A 263 -7.80 -5.78 35.97
CA GLU A 263 -7.39 -4.44 35.49
C GLU A 263 -8.54 -3.46 35.43
N ILE A 264 -9.75 -3.90 35.03
CA ILE A 264 -10.96 -3.06 35.02
C ILE A 264 -11.39 -2.72 36.46
N ASP A 265 -11.35 -3.68 37.39
CA ASP A 265 -11.73 -3.47 38.76
C ASP A 265 -10.73 -2.56 39.49
N ASP A 266 -9.43 -2.72 39.24
CA ASP A 266 -8.37 -1.86 39.76
C ASP A 266 -8.52 -0.42 39.27
N ALA A 267 -8.77 -0.23 37.96
CA ALA A 267 -9.01 1.09 37.37
C ALA A 267 -10.26 1.79 37.96
N ARG A 268 -11.34 1.02 38.20
CA ARG A 268 -12.55 1.53 38.87
C ARG A 268 -12.31 1.91 40.34
N ALA A 269 -11.51 1.13 41.08
CA ALA A 269 -11.12 1.40 42.43
C ALA A 269 -10.28 2.68 42.54
N GLU A 270 -9.30 2.86 41.63
CA GLU A 270 -8.51 4.09 41.57
C GLU A 270 -9.35 5.33 41.23
N GLU A 271 -10.26 5.22 40.28
CA GLU A 271 -11.15 6.34 39.92
C GLU A 271 -12.07 6.70 41.08
N SER A 272 -12.61 5.71 41.77
CA SER A 272 -13.47 5.92 42.97
C SER A 272 -12.70 6.59 44.11
N ALA A 273 -11.46 6.14 44.35
CA ALA A 273 -10.60 6.76 45.37
C ALA A 273 -10.21 8.21 44.99
N ARG A 274 -10.02 8.50 43.74
CA ARG A 274 -9.75 9.85 43.24
C ARG A 274 -10.96 10.77 43.42
N ARG A 275 -12.17 10.30 43.13
CA ARG A 275 -13.42 11.06 43.34
C ARG A 275 -13.63 11.36 44.82
N LEU A 276 -13.39 10.39 45.70
CA LEU A 276 -13.53 10.57 47.14
C LEU A 276 -12.55 11.64 47.70
N ARG A 277 -11.29 11.63 47.24
CA ARG A 277 -10.30 12.65 47.63
C ARG A 277 -10.69 14.06 47.17
N LEU A 278 -11.30 14.19 45.99
CA LEU A 278 -11.79 15.48 45.51
C LEU A 278 -13.00 16.00 46.28
N GLN A 279 -13.86 15.11 46.81
CA GLN A 279 -15.02 15.48 47.64
C GLN A 279 -14.65 15.83 49.07
N THR A 280 -13.51 15.34 49.60
CA THR A 280 -13.04 15.63 50.95
C THR A 280 -12.09 16.82 51.03
N ALA A 281 -11.68 17.39 49.89
CA ALA A 281 -10.77 18.54 49.79
C ALA A 281 -11.49 19.87 49.44
N GLY A 282 -12.82 19.87 49.31
CA GLY A 282 -13.68 21.05 49.17
C GLY A 282 -14.56 21.24 50.40
#